data_0e52904074c79a14d1e0b93a8d36ccd3
#
_entry.id   0e52904074c79a14d1e0b93a8d36ccd3
#
_cell.length_a   1.000
_cell.length_b   1.000
_cell.length_c   1.000
_cell.angle_alpha   90.00
_cell.angle_beta   90.00
_cell.angle_gamma   90.00
#
_symmetry.space_group_name_H-M   'P 1'
#
loop_
_entity.id
_entity.type
_entity.pdbx_description
1 polymer ?
#
loop_
_entity_poly.entity_id
_entity_poly.type
_entity_poly.pdbx_seq_one_letter_code
_entity_poly.pdbx_strand_id
1 'polypeptide(L)'
;MSALALGTMTFGAATDEDAAYAQLDAFAAAGGTLLDTADVYVGGLSETIVGKWLASRPNEVTDSIVLATKGRFPTAEGDPNAVGLSRRHLDIALTGSLRRLGVDTIDLYQVHSWDPITPLVETLEFLDNAVRSGRIRYYGLSNYTGWQVQKAVDLAEARGFIKPVTLQPQYSLLCREIEWEIVPACASTGLGLLPWSPLAGGLLTGKYQRGAEAPSDTRLADARIGHFFAPRTADQRTWDVIETVRAIAAERETSAAQVALAWVKGRPQVSSVIIGARPHEGTSRSTPLSLPARLVVPRRLRPRRYHPSRRRRARPAQPRHRRRLGPLIPALPRLGLSGPAGAATPTPP
;
A
#
# COMPACT_ATOMS: atom_id res chain seq x y z
N MET A 1 -15.02 -1.33 4.56
CA MET A 1 -14.02 -0.43 3.95
C MET A 1 -14.44 -0.15 2.52
N SER A 2 -14.42 1.12 2.08
CA SER A 2 -14.75 1.52 0.71
C SER A 2 -13.72 1.05 -0.30
N ALA A 3 -14.12 0.89 -1.57
CA ALA A 3 -13.21 0.46 -2.64
C ALA A 3 -12.19 1.53 -3.08
N LEU A 4 -12.42 2.78 -2.66
CA LEU A 4 -11.48 3.89 -2.75
C LEU A 4 -11.14 4.36 -1.33
N ALA A 5 -9.90 4.79 -1.13
CA ALA A 5 -9.42 5.45 0.07
C ALA A 5 -9.01 6.88 -0.27
N LEU A 6 -9.20 7.82 0.66
CA LEU A 6 -8.67 9.17 0.52
C LEU A 6 -7.30 9.26 1.19
N GLY A 7 -6.27 9.51 0.38
CA GLY A 7 -4.92 9.80 0.86
C GLY A 7 -4.74 11.28 1.16
N THR A 8 -4.18 11.60 2.31
CA THR A 8 -4.09 12.96 2.86
C THR A 8 -2.68 13.56 2.80
N MET A 9 -1.78 13.01 1.99
CA MET A 9 -0.36 13.43 1.93
C MET A 9 -0.16 14.93 1.63
N THR A 10 -1.12 15.58 0.99
CA THR A 10 -1.03 17.00 0.61
C THR A 10 -1.65 17.95 1.64
N PHE A 11 -2.32 17.44 2.66
CA PHE A 11 -3.01 18.24 3.67
C PHE A 11 -2.01 19.03 4.52
N GLY A 12 -2.22 20.35 4.62
CA GLY A 12 -1.31 21.26 5.27
C GLY A 12 -0.14 21.75 4.40
N ALA A 13 -0.10 21.33 3.11
CA ALA A 13 0.86 21.83 2.12
C ALA A 13 0.14 22.34 0.87
N ALA A 14 0.00 21.51 -0.18
CA ALA A 14 -0.74 21.87 -1.39
C ALA A 14 -2.27 21.91 -1.21
N THR A 15 -2.78 21.46 -0.07
CA THR A 15 -4.20 21.48 0.31
C THR A 15 -4.29 22.09 1.70
N ASP A 16 -4.83 23.30 1.80
CA ASP A 16 -5.05 23.96 3.09
C ASP A 16 -6.13 23.26 3.94
N GLU A 17 -6.34 23.71 5.17
CA GLU A 17 -7.26 23.06 6.13
C GLU A 17 -8.71 23.11 5.62
N ASP A 18 -9.16 24.23 5.04
CA ASP A 18 -10.53 24.37 4.52
C ASP A 18 -10.78 23.44 3.33
N ALA A 19 -9.83 23.40 2.37
CA ALA A 19 -9.92 22.50 1.24
C ALA A 19 -9.81 21.02 1.65
N ALA A 20 -9.01 20.71 2.68
CA ALA A 20 -8.94 19.37 3.24
C ALA A 20 -10.28 18.94 3.86
N TYR A 21 -10.93 19.81 4.62
CA TYR A 21 -12.26 19.56 5.20
C TYR A 21 -13.30 19.34 4.11
N ALA A 22 -13.32 20.18 3.07
CA ALA A 22 -14.22 20.01 1.95
C ALA A 22 -14.02 18.66 1.23
N GLN A 23 -12.75 18.20 1.10
CA GLN A 23 -12.42 16.90 0.52
C GLN A 23 -12.88 15.74 1.41
N LEU A 24 -12.67 15.82 2.73
CA LEU A 24 -13.09 14.81 3.69
C LEU A 24 -14.61 14.68 3.74
N ASP A 25 -15.34 15.82 3.76
CA ASP A 25 -16.80 15.85 3.74
C ASP A 25 -17.36 15.26 2.45
N ALA A 26 -16.82 15.66 1.30
CA ALA A 26 -17.24 15.13 0.01
C ALA A 26 -16.95 13.63 -0.11
N PHE A 27 -15.82 13.16 0.40
CA PHE A 27 -15.47 11.74 0.42
C PHE A 27 -16.43 10.93 1.30
N ALA A 28 -16.71 11.40 2.51
CA ALA A 28 -17.64 10.75 3.44
C ALA A 28 -19.08 10.74 2.86
N ALA A 29 -19.55 11.87 2.32
CA ALA A 29 -20.87 11.98 1.68
C ALA A 29 -21.02 11.04 0.47
N ALA A 30 -19.92 10.75 -0.25
CA ALA A 30 -19.90 9.76 -1.34
C ALA A 30 -19.84 8.30 -0.86
N GLY A 31 -19.90 8.03 0.44
CA GLY A 31 -19.79 6.70 1.05
C GLY A 31 -18.35 6.17 1.15
N GLY A 32 -17.37 7.06 1.09
CA GLY A 32 -15.98 6.75 1.37
C GLY A 32 -15.77 6.50 2.86
N THR A 33 -14.98 5.47 3.20
CA THR A 33 -14.78 5.07 4.60
C THR A 33 -13.33 4.89 5.00
N LEU A 34 -12.36 4.84 4.07
CA LEU A 34 -10.95 4.67 4.41
C LEU A 34 -10.18 5.97 4.20
N LEU A 35 -9.66 6.53 5.30
CA LEU A 35 -8.73 7.67 5.28
C LEU A 35 -7.31 7.15 5.51
N ASP A 36 -6.37 7.55 4.64
CA ASP A 36 -4.97 7.12 4.71
C ASP A 36 -4.04 8.33 4.89
N THR A 37 -3.41 8.43 6.06
CA THR A 37 -2.42 9.44 6.42
C THR A 37 -1.07 8.81 6.80
N ALA A 38 -0.13 9.58 7.33
CA ALA A 38 1.12 9.12 7.94
C ALA A 38 1.70 10.18 8.89
N ASP A 39 2.47 9.73 9.87
CA ASP A 39 3.15 10.58 10.86
C ASP A 39 4.09 11.61 10.24
N VAL A 40 4.72 11.26 9.11
CA VAL A 40 5.69 12.10 8.41
C VAL A 40 5.03 13.11 7.45
N TYR A 41 3.73 12.96 7.11
CA TYR A 41 3.11 13.84 6.14
C TYR A 41 3.02 15.27 6.67
N VAL A 42 3.79 16.17 6.02
CA VAL A 42 3.93 17.58 6.39
C VAL A 42 4.29 17.74 7.88
N GLY A 43 5.22 16.91 8.37
CA GLY A 43 5.67 16.95 9.77
C GLY A 43 4.56 16.63 10.80
N GLY A 44 3.56 15.82 10.42
CA GLY A 44 2.42 15.45 11.27
C GLY A 44 1.22 16.38 11.14
N LEU A 45 1.32 17.47 10.36
CA LEU A 45 0.21 18.41 10.17
C LEU A 45 -0.99 17.74 9.46
N SER A 46 -0.73 16.81 8.55
CA SER A 46 -1.78 16.03 7.89
C SER A 46 -2.65 15.26 8.91
N GLU A 47 -2.03 14.56 9.87
CA GLU A 47 -2.76 13.87 10.94
C GLU A 47 -3.52 14.87 11.83
N THR A 48 -2.93 16.02 12.12
CA THR A 48 -3.57 17.07 12.94
C THR A 48 -4.84 17.59 12.25
N ILE A 49 -4.81 17.84 10.95
CA ILE A 49 -5.97 18.28 10.16
C ILE A 49 -7.06 17.21 10.16
N VAL A 50 -6.69 15.95 9.93
CA VAL A 50 -7.64 14.82 9.98
C VAL A 50 -8.25 14.69 11.36
N GLY A 51 -7.46 14.78 12.45
CA GLY A 51 -7.93 14.71 13.82
C GLY A 51 -8.92 15.82 14.18
N LYS A 52 -8.62 17.06 13.80
CA LYS A 52 -9.54 18.19 13.98
C LYS A 52 -10.86 17.99 13.21
N TRP A 53 -10.78 17.47 11.97
CA TRP A 53 -11.97 17.16 11.19
C TRP A 53 -12.81 16.08 11.89
N LEU A 54 -12.20 14.99 12.35
CA LEU A 54 -12.89 13.93 13.10
C LEU A 54 -13.62 14.50 14.32
N ALA A 55 -12.93 15.33 15.13
CA ALA A 55 -13.50 15.94 16.32
C ALA A 55 -14.64 16.93 16.02
N SER A 56 -14.72 17.48 14.81
CA SER A 56 -15.71 18.49 14.41
C SER A 56 -16.92 17.91 13.69
N ARG A 57 -16.96 16.61 13.44
CA ARG A 57 -18.08 15.93 12.75
C ARG A 57 -18.87 15.05 13.72
N PRO A 58 -20.17 14.85 13.46
CA PRO A 58 -21.00 13.98 14.30
C PRO A 58 -20.58 12.50 14.14
N ASN A 59 -20.86 11.71 15.18
CA ASN A 59 -20.48 10.29 15.23
C ASN A 59 -21.03 9.49 14.05
N GLU A 60 -22.22 9.82 13.53
CA GLU A 60 -22.83 9.16 12.37
C GLU A 60 -21.93 9.20 11.13
N VAL A 61 -21.07 10.21 11.03
CA VAL A 61 -20.07 10.32 9.96
C VAL A 61 -18.79 9.60 10.36
N THR A 62 -18.28 9.87 11.56
CA THR A 62 -16.94 9.42 12.00
C THR A 62 -16.89 7.94 12.34
N ASP A 63 -17.96 7.34 12.87
CA ASP A 63 -18.03 5.91 13.18
C ASP A 63 -17.92 4.99 11.95
N SER A 64 -18.22 5.54 10.77
CA SER A 64 -18.05 4.82 9.50
C SER A 64 -16.61 4.86 8.97
N ILE A 65 -15.76 5.72 9.51
CA ILE A 65 -14.40 5.94 9.03
C ILE A 65 -13.47 4.85 9.57
N VAL A 66 -12.71 4.25 8.67
CA VAL A 66 -11.55 3.40 8.95
C VAL A 66 -10.32 4.29 8.84
N LEU A 67 -9.68 4.57 9.97
CA LEU A 67 -8.55 5.47 10.06
C LEU A 67 -7.24 4.71 9.92
N ALA A 68 -6.47 5.00 8.86
CA ALA A 68 -5.17 4.42 8.62
C ALA A 68 -4.06 5.47 8.72
N THR A 69 -2.98 5.15 9.47
CA THR A 69 -1.75 5.93 9.48
C THR A 69 -0.51 5.05 9.42
N LYS A 70 0.68 5.65 9.37
CA LYS A 70 1.94 4.94 9.15
C LYS A 70 3.05 5.55 10.00
N GLY A 71 4.03 4.70 10.38
CA GLY A 71 5.28 5.12 11.02
C GLY A 71 6.47 4.40 10.41
N ARG A 72 7.64 5.00 10.45
CA ARG A 72 8.98 4.51 10.07
C ARG A 72 9.93 5.64 9.65
N PHE A 73 9.47 6.61 8.87
CA PHE A 73 10.33 7.68 8.37
C PHE A 73 10.70 8.67 9.48
N PRO A 74 11.74 9.51 9.27
CA PRO A 74 12.17 10.45 10.32
C PRO A 74 11.04 11.39 10.73
N THR A 75 10.78 11.48 12.03
CA THR A 75 9.81 12.39 12.64
C THR A 75 10.47 13.59 13.33
N ALA A 76 11.80 13.56 13.47
CA ALA A 76 12.62 14.66 13.94
C ALA A 76 13.90 14.74 13.12
N GLU A 77 14.25 15.95 12.67
CA GLU A 77 15.48 16.18 11.91
C GLU A 77 16.70 16.02 12.81
N GLY A 78 17.73 15.34 12.32
CA GLY A 78 19.02 15.15 13.03
C GLY A 78 18.99 14.13 14.20
N ASP A 79 17.83 13.58 14.57
CA ASP A 79 17.77 12.52 15.59
C ASP A 79 17.85 11.13 14.94
N PRO A 80 18.97 10.39 15.09
CA PRO A 80 19.12 9.06 14.51
C PRO A 80 18.17 8.03 15.15
N ASN A 81 17.57 8.33 16.31
CA ASN A 81 16.59 7.46 16.97
C ASN A 81 15.14 7.74 16.56
N ALA A 82 14.90 8.80 15.80
CA ALA A 82 13.58 9.18 15.32
C ALA A 82 13.26 8.59 13.94
N VAL A 83 13.81 7.41 13.61
CA VAL A 83 13.65 6.73 12.33
C VAL A 83 13.74 5.21 12.50
N GLY A 84 13.20 4.45 11.54
CA GLY A 84 13.27 3.00 11.50
C GLY A 84 12.08 2.30 12.12
N LEU A 85 12.21 0.99 12.36
CA LEU A 85 11.13 0.15 12.88
C LEU A 85 11.45 -0.43 14.27
N SER A 86 12.42 0.17 14.99
CA SER A 86 12.70 -0.22 16.36
C SER A 86 11.46 0.04 17.24
N ARG A 87 11.29 -0.80 18.26
CA ARG A 87 10.22 -0.67 19.27
C ARG A 87 10.17 0.75 19.85
N ARG A 88 11.36 1.32 20.18
CA ARG A 88 11.45 2.66 20.73
C ARG A 88 10.88 3.72 19.79
N HIS A 89 11.27 3.71 18.51
CA HIS A 89 10.78 4.70 17.54
C HIS A 89 9.29 4.51 17.25
N LEU A 90 8.85 3.26 17.02
CA LEU A 90 7.45 2.97 16.73
C LEU A 90 6.52 3.35 17.89
N ASP A 91 6.96 3.21 19.14
CA ASP A 91 6.16 3.60 20.29
C ASP A 91 5.96 5.13 20.37
N ILE A 92 7.03 5.89 20.12
CA ILE A 92 6.98 7.35 20.04
C ILE A 92 6.11 7.81 18.87
N ALA A 93 6.31 7.19 17.69
CA ALA A 93 5.56 7.51 16.48
C ALA A 93 4.06 7.23 16.63
N LEU A 94 3.70 6.04 17.13
CA LEU A 94 2.30 5.66 17.36
C LEU A 94 1.64 6.55 18.41
N THR A 95 2.33 6.84 19.52
CA THR A 95 1.83 7.77 20.56
C THR A 95 1.60 9.16 20.00
N GLY A 96 2.53 9.63 19.16
CA GLY A 96 2.39 10.92 18.48
C GLY A 96 1.20 10.95 17.52
N SER A 97 1.00 9.87 16.73
CA SER A 97 -0.13 9.74 15.81
C SER A 97 -1.48 9.73 16.53
N LEU A 98 -1.63 8.94 17.60
CA LEU A 98 -2.85 8.91 18.42
C LEU A 98 -3.20 10.30 18.95
N ARG A 99 -2.19 11.04 19.46
CA ARG A 99 -2.38 12.40 19.96
C ARG A 99 -2.79 13.40 18.87
N ARG A 100 -2.13 13.38 17.68
CA ARG A 100 -2.44 14.31 16.59
C ARG A 100 -3.81 14.04 15.98
N LEU A 101 -4.17 12.76 15.86
CA LEU A 101 -5.47 12.31 15.36
C LEU A 101 -6.59 12.47 16.38
N GLY A 102 -6.27 12.62 17.68
CA GLY A 102 -7.25 12.80 18.75
C GLY A 102 -8.10 11.54 19.00
N VAL A 103 -7.51 10.36 18.82
CA VAL A 103 -8.18 9.07 19.00
C VAL A 103 -7.42 8.16 19.95
N ASP A 104 -8.14 7.29 20.67
CA ASP A 104 -7.53 6.30 21.55
C ASP A 104 -7.04 5.05 20.79
N THR A 105 -7.63 4.79 19.63
CA THR A 105 -7.33 3.60 18.81
C THR A 105 -7.28 3.98 17.33
N ILE A 106 -6.23 3.53 16.62
CA ILE A 106 -6.13 3.61 15.16
C ILE A 106 -6.61 2.30 14.57
N ASP A 107 -7.44 2.34 13.51
CA ASP A 107 -7.96 1.10 12.89
C ASP A 107 -6.89 0.33 12.16
N LEU A 108 -6.04 1.00 11.37
CA LEU A 108 -4.97 0.37 10.61
C LEU A 108 -3.65 1.14 10.78
N TYR A 109 -2.70 0.58 11.52
CA TYR A 109 -1.36 1.14 11.62
C TYR A 109 -0.41 0.40 10.67
N GLN A 110 0.31 1.13 9.82
CA GLN A 110 1.16 0.52 8.80
C GLN A 110 2.64 0.86 9.05
N VAL A 111 3.53 -0.12 8.89
CA VAL A 111 4.95 0.18 8.75
C VAL A 111 5.20 0.72 7.34
N HIS A 112 5.71 1.97 7.25
CA HIS A 112 5.70 2.75 6.01
C HIS A 112 6.66 2.20 4.93
N SER A 113 7.70 1.48 5.34
CA SER A 113 8.63 0.77 4.46
C SER A 113 9.43 -0.26 5.26
N TRP A 114 10.08 -1.18 4.55
CA TRP A 114 11.05 -2.10 5.13
C TRP A 114 12.20 -1.37 5.84
N ASP A 115 12.62 -1.91 6.97
CA ASP A 115 13.82 -1.48 7.68
C ASP A 115 14.86 -2.63 7.71
N PRO A 116 16.00 -2.49 7.02
CA PRO A 116 17.02 -3.53 6.98
C PRO A 116 17.85 -3.61 8.28
N ILE A 117 17.74 -2.62 9.16
CA ILE A 117 18.58 -2.50 10.36
C ILE A 117 17.91 -3.16 11.56
N THR A 118 16.62 -2.88 11.77
CA THR A 118 15.88 -3.44 12.90
C THR A 118 15.52 -4.91 12.66
N PRO A 119 15.82 -5.82 13.61
CA PRO A 119 15.35 -7.19 13.50
C PRO A 119 13.82 -7.26 13.34
N LEU A 120 13.35 -7.93 12.29
CA LEU A 120 11.92 -8.00 11.98
C LEU A 120 11.05 -8.50 13.14
N VAL A 121 11.60 -9.41 13.96
CA VAL A 121 10.89 -9.94 15.14
C VAL A 121 10.56 -8.86 16.15
N GLU A 122 11.44 -7.88 16.35
CA GLU A 122 11.21 -6.75 17.27
C GLU A 122 10.04 -5.88 16.78
N THR A 123 10.03 -5.58 15.49
CA THR A 123 8.94 -4.82 14.85
C THR A 123 7.60 -5.55 14.98
N LEU A 124 7.56 -6.85 14.68
CA LEU A 124 6.32 -7.64 14.74
C LEU A 124 5.81 -7.81 16.16
N GLU A 125 6.69 -7.99 17.14
CA GLU A 125 6.32 -8.06 18.55
C GLU A 125 5.74 -6.73 19.06
N PHE A 126 6.30 -5.59 18.64
CA PHE A 126 5.73 -4.29 18.95
C PHE A 126 4.31 -4.15 18.39
N LEU A 127 4.10 -4.53 17.12
CA LEU A 127 2.80 -4.45 16.45
C LEU A 127 1.77 -5.39 17.08
N ASP A 128 2.16 -6.61 17.44
CA ASP A 128 1.33 -7.55 18.18
C ASP A 128 0.87 -6.96 19.53
N ASN A 129 1.81 -6.41 20.29
CA ASN A 129 1.52 -5.75 21.57
C ASN A 129 0.61 -4.52 21.39
N ALA A 130 0.81 -3.73 20.33
CA ALA A 130 -0.04 -2.57 20.04
C ALA A 130 -1.49 -2.97 19.72
N VAL A 131 -1.71 -4.11 19.02
CA VAL A 131 -3.05 -4.67 18.81
C VAL A 131 -3.63 -5.19 20.12
N ARG A 132 -2.88 -5.99 20.89
CA ARG A 132 -3.37 -6.58 22.13
C ARG A 132 -3.70 -5.54 23.20
N SER A 133 -2.97 -4.42 23.22
CA SER A 133 -3.26 -3.30 24.12
C SER A 133 -4.38 -2.37 23.63
N GLY A 134 -4.96 -2.59 22.45
CA GLY A 134 -6.04 -1.81 21.89
C GLY A 134 -5.63 -0.46 21.30
N ARG A 135 -4.33 -0.14 21.22
CA ARG A 135 -3.84 1.11 20.60
C ARG A 135 -4.05 1.11 19.09
N ILE A 136 -4.05 -0.05 18.46
CA ILE A 136 -4.40 -0.26 17.05
C ILE A 136 -5.33 -1.47 16.95
N ARG A 137 -6.20 -1.52 15.91
CA ARG A 137 -7.08 -2.67 15.67
C ARG A 137 -6.40 -3.70 14.75
N TYR A 138 -5.75 -3.22 13.71
CA TYR A 138 -5.03 -4.02 12.72
C TYR A 138 -3.72 -3.36 12.38
N TYR A 139 -2.78 -4.14 11.86
CA TYR A 139 -1.59 -3.56 11.24
C TYR A 139 -1.38 -4.06 9.82
N GLY A 140 -0.66 -3.26 9.03
CA GLY A 140 -0.30 -3.52 7.65
C GLY A 140 1.17 -3.23 7.37
N LEU A 141 1.57 -3.63 6.18
CA LEU A 141 2.89 -3.39 5.63
C LEU A 141 2.78 -2.39 4.48
N SER A 142 3.85 -1.64 4.19
CA SER A 142 3.92 -0.79 3.00
C SER A 142 5.31 -0.89 2.39
N ASN A 143 5.38 -0.91 1.05
CA ASN A 143 6.63 -0.96 0.29
C ASN A 143 7.54 -2.16 0.66
N TYR A 144 6.93 -3.31 0.87
CA TYR A 144 7.61 -4.59 1.06
C TYR A 144 7.61 -5.38 -0.24
N THR A 145 8.68 -6.13 -0.51
CA THR A 145 8.76 -7.12 -1.58
C THR A 145 8.02 -8.40 -1.19
N GLY A 146 7.78 -9.31 -2.15
CA GLY A 146 7.04 -10.55 -1.88
C GLY A 146 7.73 -11.44 -0.84
N TRP A 147 9.07 -11.59 -0.90
CA TRP A 147 9.80 -12.37 0.11
C TRP A 147 9.75 -11.73 1.51
N GLN A 148 9.71 -10.38 1.59
CA GLN A 148 9.59 -9.67 2.87
C GLN A 148 8.19 -9.86 3.48
N VAL A 149 7.14 -9.82 2.64
CA VAL A 149 5.76 -10.13 3.06
C VAL A 149 5.68 -11.55 3.59
N GLN A 150 6.17 -12.53 2.83
CA GLN A 150 6.14 -13.93 3.25
C GLN A 150 6.90 -14.13 4.57
N LYS A 151 8.12 -13.58 4.67
CA LYS A 151 8.92 -13.65 5.89
C LYS A 151 8.21 -13.04 7.10
N ALA A 152 7.53 -11.90 6.92
CA ALA A 152 6.79 -11.25 8.02
C ALA A 152 5.62 -12.12 8.51
N VAL A 153 4.87 -12.74 7.59
CA VAL A 153 3.75 -13.60 7.92
C VAL A 153 4.22 -14.89 8.58
N ASP A 154 5.21 -15.57 8.01
CA ASP A 154 5.74 -16.83 8.55
C ASP A 154 6.30 -16.63 9.96
N LEU A 155 7.03 -15.52 10.18
CA LEU A 155 7.57 -15.18 11.49
C LEU A 155 6.47 -14.85 12.51
N ALA A 156 5.43 -14.12 12.10
CA ALA A 156 4.28 -13.85 12.96
C ALA A 156 3.57 -15.15 13.36
N GLU A 157 3.32 -16.05 12.40
CA GLU A 157 2.70 -17.37 12.68
C GLU A 157 3.58 -18.22 13.61
N ALA A 158 4.88 -18.31 13.33
CA ALA A 158 5.81 -19.11 14.15
C ALA A 158 5.93 -18.61 15.60
N ARG A 159 5.70 -17.31 15.83
CA ARG A 159 5.75 -16.68 17.15
C ARG A 159 4.38 -16.56 17.84
N GLY A 160 3.29 -16.95 17.19
CA GLY A 160 1.92 -16.76 17.69
C GLY A 160 1.51 -15.29 17.76
N PHE A 161 2.13 -14.42 16.95
CA PHE A 161 1.77 -13.01 16.81
C PHE A 161 0.57 -12.84 15.87
N ILE A 162 -0.17 -11.77 16.05
CA ILE A 162 -1.18 -11.32 15.09
C ILE A 162 -0.49 -11.02 13.75
N LYS A 163 -1.12 -11.41 12.64
CA LYS A 163 -0.55 -11.21 11.29
C LYS A 163 -0.92 -9.87 10.69
N PRO A 164 -0.10 -9.33 9.76
CA PRO A 164 -0.50 -8.18 8.96
C PRO A 164 -1.72 -8.52 8.11
N VAL A 165 -2.58 -7.53 7.86
CA VAL A 165 -3.81 -7.71 7.07
C VAL A 165 -3.73 -7.06 5.70
N THR A 166 -2.82 -6.11 5.48
CA THR A 166 -2.69 -5.37 4.21
C THR A 166 -1.24 -5.17 3.82
N LEU A 167 -1.04 -5.00 2.50
CA LEU A 167 0.16 -4.39 1.94
C LEU A 167 -0.22 -3.16 1.12
N GLN A 168 0.50 -2.05 1.33
CA GLN A 168 0.33 -0.80 0.58
C GLN A 168 1.53 -0.58 -0.38
N PRO A 169 1.44 -1.04 -1.65
CA PRO A 169 2.48 -0.88 -2.66
C PRO A 169 2.13 0.21 -3.68
N GLN A 170 3.12 0.68 -4.46
CA GLN A 170 2.86 1.41 -5.68
C GLN A 170 2.24 0.49 -6.74
N TYR A 171 1.10 0.91 -7.32
CA TYR A 171 0.47 0.13 -8.38
C TYR A 171 -0.37 0.99 -9.32
N SER A 172 -0.12 0.87 -10.60
CA SER A 172 -0.84 1.56 -11.66
C SER A 172 -0.63 0.84 -13.00
N LEU A 173 -1.30 1.30 -14.05
CA LEU A 173 -1.02 0.83 -15.43
C LEU A 173 0.43 1.04 -15.86
N LEU A 174 1.16 1.99 -15.24
CA LEU A 174 2.56 2.32 -15.53
C LEU A 174 3.56 1.73 -14.50
N CYS A 175 3.09 1.06 -13.46
CA CYS A 175 3.91 0.43 -12.43
C CYS A 175 3.29 -0.91 -12.08
N ARG A 176 3.72 -1.99 -12.75
CA ARG A 176 3.11 -3.31 -12.69
C ARG A 176 4.02 -4.39 -12.13
N GLU A 177 5.21 -4.04 -11.71
CA GLU A 177 6.25 -4.96 -11.22
C GLU A 177 5.79 -5.79 -10.03
N ILE A 178 4.82 -5.27 -9.25
CA ILE A 178 4.23 -6.00 -8.12
C ILE A 178 3.50 -7.29 -8.54
N GLU A 179 3.08 -7.40 -9.81
CA GLU A 179 2.36 -8.57 -10.32
C GLU A 179 3.22 -9.84 -10.36
N TRP A 180 4.54 -9.71 -10.41
CA TRP A 180 5.46 -10.85 -10.52
C TRP A 180 5.60 -11.63 -9.22
N GLU A 181 5.68 -10.94 -8.09
CA GLU A 181 6.00 -11.53 -6.80
C GLU A 181 5.04 -11.06 -5.68
N ILE A 182 4.80 -9.76 -5.57
CA ILE A 182 4.06 -9.17 -4.45
C ILE A 182 2.60 -9.60 -4.47
N VAL A 183 1.92 -9.54 -5.62
CA VAL A 183 0.52 -9.97 -5.74
C VAL A 183 0.37 -11.46 -5.41
N PRO A 184 1.20 -12.38 -5.96
CA PRO A 184 1.20 -13.79 -5.54
C PRO A 184 1.46 -14.00 -4.05
N ALA A 185 2.41 -13.28 -3.45
CA ALA A 185 2.70 -13.38 -2.02
C ALA A 185 1.50 -12.93 -1.17
N CYS A 186 0.86 -11.82 -1.52
CA CYS A 186 -0.36 -11.35 -0.84
C CYS A 186 -1.52 -12.34 -1.00
N ALA A 187 -1.66 -12.97 -2.19
CA ALA A 187 -2.68 -14.00 -2.40
C ALA A 187 -2.43 -15.23 -1.53
N SER A 188 -1.17 -15.67 -1.42
CA SER A 188 -0.77 -16.82 -0.59
C SER A 188 -0.98 -16.57 0.90
N THR A 189 -0.71 -15.36 1.36
CA THR A 189 -0.76 -14.98 2.79
C THR A 189 -2.08 -14.39 3.24
N GLY A 190 -3.00 -14.11 2.29
CA GLY A 190 -4.32 -13.54 2.58
C GLY A 190 -4.32 -12.02 2.81
N LEU A 191 -3.24 -11.30 2.46
CA LEU A 191 -3.18 -9.84 2.59
C LEU A 191 -3.97 -9.15 1.47
N GLY A 192 -4.71 -8.08 1.84
CA GLY A 192 -5.31 -7.17 0.89
C GLY A 192 -4.34 -6.09 0.41
N LEU A 193 -4.46 -5.66 -0.84
CA LEU A 193 -3.64 -4.58 -1.40
C LEU A 193 -4.34 -3.22 -1.26
N LEU A 194 -3.57 -2.21 -0.87
CA LEU A 194 -3.96 -0.80 -0.81
C LEU A 194 -3.06 0.03 -1.74
N PRO A 195 -3.26 -0.03 -3.07
CA PRO A 195 -2.40 0.66 -4.03
C PRO A 195 -2.32 2.16 -3.83
N TRP A 196 -1.08 2.70 -3.75
CA TRP A 196 -0.84 4.14 -3.82
C TRP A 196 -0.37 4.56 -5.22
N SER A 197 -0.55 5.84 -5.55
CA SER A 197 -0.26 6.44 -6.88
C SER A 197 -0.91 5.70 -8.07
N PRO A 198 -2.20 5.37 -8.00
CA PRO A 198 -2.88 4.63 -9.08
C PRO A 198 -2.93 5.39 -10.40
N LEU A 199 -2.73 6.72 -10.36
CA LEU A 199 -2.68 7.59 -11.54
C LEU A 199 -1.24 7.99 -11.93
N ALA A 200 -0.22 7.34 -11.36
CA ALA A 200 1.21 7.56 -11.67
C ALA A 200 1.60 9.05 -11.66
N GLY A 201 1.35 9.76 -10.56
CA GLY A 201 1.64 11.20 -10.46
C GLY A 201 0.76 12.09 -11.34
N GLY A 202 -0.32 11.55 -11.88
CA GLY A 202 -1.24 12.23 -12.78
C GLY A 202 -0.98 11.95 -14.27
N LEU A 203 0.03 11.16 -14.63
CA LEU A 203 0.28 10.76 -16.03
C LEU A 203 -0.94 10.11 -16.68
N LEU A 204 -1.66 9.31 -15.93
CA LEU A 204 -2.85 8.58 -16.40
C LEU A 204 -4.15 9.41 -16.35
N THR A 205 -4.08 10.71 -16.05
CA THR A 205 -5.26 11.60 -16.09
C THR A 205 -5.51 12.20 -17.47
N GLY A 206 -4.54 12.10 -18.37
CA GLY A 206 -4.60 12.70 -19.71
C GLY A 206 -4.17 14.16 -19.78
N LYS A 207 -3.75 14.81 -18.68
CA LYS A 207 -3.38 16.24 -18.66
C LYS A 207 -2.00 16.54 -19.24
N TYR A 208 -1.09 15.55 -19.30
CA TYR A 208 0.25 15.73 -19.86
C TYR A 208 0.27 15.40 -21.35
N GLN A 209 1.14 16.08 -22.08
CA GLN A 209 1.38 15.87 -23.50
C GLN A 209 2.84 15.47 -23.72
N ARG A 210 3.07 14.60 -24.68
CA ARG A 210 4.41 14.15 -25.06
C ARG A 210 5.23 15.33 -25.60
N GLY A 211 6.46 15.48 -25.09
CA GLY A 211 7.37 16.54 -25.51
C GLY A 211 7.02 17.94 -24.99
N ALA A 212 5.91 18.10 -24.25
CA ALA A 212 5.58 19.37 -23.63
C ALA A 212 6.13 19.45 -22.20
N GLU A 213 6.43 20.67 -21.77
CA GLU A 213 6.78 20.93 -20.36
C GLU A 213 5.57 20.64 -19.46
N ALA A 214 5.85 20.09 -18.27
CA ALA A 214 4.79 19.80 -17.30
C ALA A 214 4.24 21.12 -16.72
N PRO A 215 2.91 21.31 -16.65
CA PRO A 215 2.33 22.47 -16.00
C PRO A 215 2.84 22.62 -14.56
N SER A 216 3.12 23.86 -14.12
CA SER A 216 3.80 24.17 -12.85
C SER A 216 3.04 23.70 -11.60
N ASP A 217 1.70 23.62 -11.69
CA ASP A 217 0.80 23.15 -10.61
C ASP A 217 0.71 21.63 -10.47
N THR A 218 1.51 20.88 -11.24
CA THR A 218 1.42 19.43 -11.32
C THR A 218 2.47 18.70 -10.47
N ARG A 219 2.22 17.41 -10.20
CA ARG A 219 3.19 16.57 -9.48
C ARG A 219 4.50 16.34 -10.22
N LEU A 220 4.50 16.40 -11.54
CA LEU A 220 5.71 16.27 -12.34
C LEU A 220 6.63 17.48 -12.17
N ALA A 221 6.06 18.68 -12.02
CA ALA A 221 6.80 19.91 -11.78
C ALA A 221 7.20 20.11 -10.30
N ASP A 222 6.62 19.37 -9.36
CA ASP A 222 6.93 19.43 -7.93
C ASP A 222 8.34 18.87 -7.67
N ALA A 223 9.28 19.72 -7.23
CA ALA A 223 10.69 19.34 -7.01
C ALA A 223 10.88 18.18 -6.00
N ARG A 224 9.93 18.00 -5.07
CA ARG A 224 10.02 16.97 -4.01
C ARG A 224 9.59 15.57 -4.50
N ILE A 225 8.65 15.49 -5.43
CA ILE A 225 8.05 14.21 -5.84
C ILE A 225 8.11 13.97 -7.36
N GLY A 226 8.38 15.02 -8.16
CA GLY A 226 8.45 14.91 -9.62
C GLY A 226 9.48 13.91 -10.10
N HIS A 227 10.63 13.83 -9.41
CA HIS A 227 11.71 12.89 -9.74
C HIS A 227 11.29 11.41 -9.72
N PHE A 228 10.22 11.04 -9.01
CA PHE A 228 9.69 9.66 -9.02
C PHE A 228 8.94 9.32 -10.32
N PHE A 229 8.39 10.32 -11.00
CA PHE A 229 7.53 10.12 -12.17
C PHE A 229 8.15 10.63 -13.47
N ALA A 230 8.98 11.66 -13.42
CA ALA A 230 9.59 12.27 -14.59
C ALA A 230 10.37 11.29 -15.49
N PRO A 231 11.16 10.33 -14.97
CA PRO A 231 11.86 9.37 -15.83
C PRO A 231 10.94 8.56 -16.74
N ARG A 232 9.69 8.32 -16.30
CA ARG A 232 8.70 7.58 -17.11
C ARG A 232 8.28 8.33 -18.37
N THR A 233 8.39 9.68 -18.38
CA THR A 233 8.01 10.48 -19.56
C THR A 233 8.97 10.30 -20.73
N ALA A 234 10.18 9.79 -20.50
CA ALA A 234 11.15 9.46 -21.55
C ALA A 234 10.86 8.10 -22.24
N ASP A 235 10.05 7.23 -21.62
CA ASP A 235 9.74 5.90 -22.14
C ASP A 235 8.55 5.94 -23.11
N GLN A 236 8.75 5.44 -24.34
CA GLN A 236 7.70 5.33 -25.36
C GLN A 236 6.49 4.54 -24.85
N ARG A 237 6.71 3.44 -24.10
CA ARG A 237 5.66 2.59 -23.54
C ARG A 237 4.72 3.37 -22.62
N THR A 238 5.23 4.36 -21.88
CA THR A 238 4.40 5.22 -21.05
C THR A 238 3.37 5.97 -21.88
N TRP A 239 3.77 6.51 -23.02
CA TRP A 239 2.87 7.24 -23.90
C TRP A 239 1.89 6.32 -24.62
N ASP A 240 2.33 5.15 -25.06
CA ASP A 240 1.44 4.15 -25.67
C ASP A 240 0.31 3.73 -24.70
N VAL A 241 0.63 3.55 -23.42
CA VAL A 241 -0.36 3.28 -22.38
C VAL A 241 -1.31 4.46 -22.16
N ILE A 242 -0.77 5.69 -22.09
CA ILE A 242 -1.59 6.91 -21.92
C ILE A 242 -2.56 7.09 -23.10
N GLU A 243 -2.10 6.90 -24.32
CA GLU A 243 -2.92 7.00 -25.53
C GLU A 243 -4.00 5.93 -25.57
N THR A 244 -3.66 4.69 -25.20
CA THR A 244 -4.64 3.59 -25.07
C THR A 244 -5.72 3.93 -24.03
N VAL A 245 -5.33 4.46 -22.86
CA VAL A 245 -6.27 4.86 -21.81
C VAL A 245 -7.18 6.00 -22.28
N ARG A 246 -6.64 6.97 -23.04
CA ARG A 246 -7.41 8.06 -23.65
C ARG A 246 -8.42 7.55 -24.67
N ALA A 247 -8.02 6.63 -25.54
CA ALA A 247 -8.91 6.02 -26.54
C ALA A 247 -10.07 5.28 -25.88
N ILE A 248 -9.79 4.46 -24.88
CA ILE A 248 -10.84 3.75 -24.10
C ILE A 248 -11.75 4.76 -23.38
N ALA A 249 -11.20 5.83 -22.84
CA ALA A 249 -11.97 6.87 -22.16
C ALA A 249 -12.95 7.57 -23.12
N ALA A 250 -12.47 7.90 -24.32
CA ALA A 250 -13.31 8.49 -25.37
C ALA A 250 -14.42 7.55 -25.86
N GLU A 251 -14.08 6.26 -26.11
CA GLU A 251 -15.06 5.23 -26.49
C GLU A 251 -16.16 5.05 -25.44
N ARG A 252 -15.79 5.18 -24.16
CA ARG A 252 -16.69 4.95 -23.02
C ARG A 252 -17.34 6.21 -22.46
N GLU A 253 -17.12 7.34 -23.09
CA GLU A 253 -17.63 8.67 -22.66
C GLU A 253 -17.29 8.94 -21.17
N THR A 254 -16.04 8.65 -20.77
CA THR A 254 -15.57 8.79 -19.40
C THR A 254 -14.18 9.47 -19.39
N SER A 255 -13.60 9.74 -18.20
CA SER A 255 -12.28 10.30 -18.09
C SER A 255 -11.17 9.23 -18.10
N ALA A 256 -9.97 9.59 -18.58
CA ALA A 256 -8.80 8.74 -18.50
C ALA A 256 -8.48 8.29 -17.06
N ALA A 257 -8.67 9.18 -16.09
CA ALA A 257 -8.51 8.87 -14.67
C ALA A 257 -9.48 7.76 -14.21
N GLN A 258 -10.74 7.80 -14.65
CA GLN A 258 -11.74 6.78 -14.31
C GLN A 258 -11.37 5.42 -14.89
N VAL A 259 -10.89 5.37 -16.14
CA VAL A 259 -10.41 4.12 -16.76
C VAL A 259 -9.24 3.54 -15.97
N ALA A 260 -8.24 4.38 -15.64
CA ALA A 260 -7.07 3.94 -14.88
C ALA A 260 -7.42 3.44 -13.48
N LEU A 261 -8.29 4.15 -12.75
CA LEU A 261 -8.75 3.74 -11.41
C LEU A 261 -9.59 2.47 -11.46
N ALA A 262 -10.47 2.33 -12.45
CA ALA A 262 -11.28 1.12 -12.64
C ALA A 262 -10.37 -0.10 -12.90
N TRP A 263 -9.31 0.08 -13.68
CA TRP A 263 -8.36 -0.99 -13.94
C TRP A 263 -7.65 -1.45 -12.66
N VAL A 264 -7.09 -0.54 -11.86
CA VAL A 264 -6.42 -0.89 -10.58
C VAL A 264 -7.40 -1.56 -9.63
N LYS A 265 -8.60 -0.97 -9.47
CA LYS A 265 -9.65 -1.52 -8.60
C LYS A 265 -10.05 -2.95 -8.97
N GLY A 266 -10.04 -3.28 -10.26
CA GLY A 266 -10.38 -4.60 -10.77
C GLY A 266 -9.28 -5.65 -10.65
N ARG A 267 -8.11 -5.33 -10.11
CA ARG A 267 -6.99 -6.27 -9.99
C ARG A 267 -7.16 -7.22 -8.80
N PRO A 268 -6.61 -8.45 -8.90
CA PRO A 268 -6.63 -9.40 -7.78
C PRO A 268 -6.02 -8.78 -6.51
N GLN A 269 -6.54 -9.16 -5.35
CA GLN A 269 -6.12 -8.72 -4.01
C GLN A 269 -6.31 -7.23 -3.71
N VAL A 270 -6.69 -6.38 -4.66
CA VAL A 270 -6.93 -4.96 -4.40
C VAL A 270 -8.20 -4.79 -3.57
N SER A 271 -8.03 -4.32 -2.34
CA SER A 271 -9.11 -4.09 -1.38
C SER A 271 -9.62 -2.65 -1.43
N SER A 272 -8.72 -1.67 -1.56
CA SER A 272 -9.06 -0.25 -1.66
C SER A 272 -7.94 0.49 -2.38
N VAL A 273 -8.27 1.39 -3.29
CA VAL A 273 -7.32 2.18 -4.08
C VAL A 273 -7.16 3.56 -3.45
N ILE A 274 -5.94 3.95 -3.09
CA ILE A 274 -5.69 5.25 -2.46
C ILE A 274 -5.63 6.33 -3.54
N ILE A 275 -6.58 7.24 -3.49
CA ILE A 275 -6.64 8.43 -4.34
C ILE A 275 -6.23 9.66 -3.55
N GLY A 276 -5.56 10.62 -4.22
CA GLY A 276 -5.31 11.95 -3.70
C GLY A 276 -5.96 12.97 -4.62
N ALA A 277 -6.62 13.96 -4.04
CA ALA A 277 -7.16 15.09 -4.78
C ALA A 277 -6.30 16.33 -4.53
N ARG A 278 -6.17 17.20 -5.55
CA ARG A 278 -5.70 18.57 -5.40
C ARG A 278 -6.82 19.50 -5.88
N PRO A 279 -7.05 20.64 -5.23
CA PRO A 279 -7.86 21.69 -5.82
C PRO A 279 -7.21 22.08 -7.16
N HIS A 280 -8.01 22.27 -8.20
CA HIS A 280 -7.51 22.83 -9.48
C HIS A 280 -7.60 24.35 -9.36
N GLU A 281 -6.53 25.08 -9.66
CA GLU A 281 -6.61 26.55 -9.83
C GLU A 281 -7.65 26.85 -10.91
N GLY A 282 -8.66 27.65 -10.58
CA GLY A 282 -9.78 27.98 -11.45
C GLY A 282 -11.09 27.27 -11.16
N THR A 283 -11.13 26.26 -10.28
CA THR A 283 -12.39 25.77 -9.70
C THR A 283 -12.74 26.64 -8.50
N SER A 284 -13.86 27.36 -8.57
CA SER A 284 -14.39 28.10 -7.43
C SER A 284 -14.47 27.17 -6.22
N ARG A 285 -14.30 27.72 -4.98
CA ARG A 285 -14.37 27.01 -3.70
C ARG A 285 -15.63 26.15 -3.51
N SER A 286 -16.56 26.18 -4.48
CA SER A 286 -17.84 25.51 -4.53
C SER A 286 -17.93 24.33 -5.51
N THR A 287 -16.85 23.99 -6.24
CA THR A 287 -16.91 22.80 -7.12
C THR A 287 -16.62 21.57 -6.27
N PRO A 288 -17.62 20.69 -6.03
CA PRO A 288 -17.40 19.44 -5.31
C PRO A 288 -16.29 18.65 -6.03
N LEU A 289 -15.47 17.94 -5.26
CA LEU A 289 -14.65 16.87 -5.83
C LEU A 289 -15.51 16.15 -6.84
N SER A 290 -15.15 16.22 -8.12
CA SER A 290 -15.76 15.34 -9.12
C SER A 290 -15.18 13.93 -8.90
N LEU A 291 -15.45 13.37 -7.72
CA LEU A 291 -15.55 11.94 -7.56
C LEU A 291 -16.60 11.54 -8.58
N PRO A 292 -16.24 10.73 -9.60
CA PRO A 292 -17.21 10.40 -10.62
C PRO A 292 -18.45 9.84 -9.93
N ALA A 293 -19.56 10.56 -10.03
CA ALA A 293 -20.84 10.20 -9.42
C ALA A 293 -21.37 8.81 -9.82
N ARG A 294 -20.65 8.11 -10.70
CA ARG A 294 -20.89 6.72 -11.12
C ARG A 294 -19.83 5.71 -10.68
N LEU A 295 -18.86 6.08 -9.83
CA LEU A 295 -18.15 5.12 -8.98
C LEU A 295 -19.01 4.72 -7.78
N VAL A 296 -20.34 4.88 -7.87
CA VAL A 296 -21.28 4.23 -6.96
C VAL A 296 -21.00 2.74 -7.04
N VAL A 297 -20.37 2.25 -5.99
CA VAL A 297 -20.12 0.84 -5.75
C VAL A 297 -21.42 0.08 -5.92
N PRO A 298 -21.52 -0.89 -6.85
CA PRO A 298 -22.62 -1.84 -6.77
C PRO A 298 -22.56 -2.46 -5.37
N ARG A 299 -23.63 -2.29 -4.60
CA ARG A 299 -23.77 -2.99 -3.32
C ARG A 299 -23.32 -4.43 -3.52
N ARG A 300 -22.24 -4.80 -2.82
CA ARG A 300 -21.78 -6.15 -2.54
C ARG A 300 -22.24 -7.21 -3.56
N LEU A 301 -21.35 -7.63 -4.43
CA LEU A 301 -21.36 -9.02 -4.87
C LEU A 301 -21.26 -9.84 -3.58
N ARG A 302 -22.38 -10.46 -3.18
CA ARG A 302 -22.38 -11.43 -2.08
C ARG A 302 -21.28 -12.43 -2.40
N PRO A 303 -20.40 -12.79 -1.46
CA PRO A 303 -19.46 -13.86 -1.69
C PRO A 303 -20.31 -15.07 -2.13
N ARG A 304 -20.00 -15.63 -3.30
CA ARG A 304 -20.55 -16.94 -3.69
C ARG A 304 -20.22 -17.86 -2.53
N ARG A 305 -21.25 -18.35 -1.82
CA ARG A 305 -21.07 -19.39 -0.82
C ARG A 305 -20.32 -20.50 -1.54
N TYR A 306 -19.10 -20.75 -1.11
CA TYR A 306 -18.39 -21.97 -1.47
C TYR A 306 -19.23 -23.12 -0.95
N HIS A 307 -20.01 -23.75 -1.83
CA HIS A 307 -20.61 -25.05 -1.54
C HIS A 307 -19.49 -26.07 -1.79
N PRO A 308 -19.00 -26.74 -0.77
CA PRO A 308 -18.17 -27.90 -0.99
C PRO A 308 -19.04 -28.91 -1.75
N SER A 309 -18.73 -29.11 -3.03
CA SER A 309 -19.31 -30.17 -3.83
C SER A 309 -19.10 -31.48 -3.06
N ARG A 310 -20.20 -32.16 -2.73
CA ARG A 310 -20.19 -33.50 -2.13
C ARG A 310 -19.24 -34.36 -2.98
N ARG A 311 -18.05 -34.61 -2.47
CA ARG A 311 -17.19 -35.67 -3.00
C ARG A 311 -17.99 -36.95 -2.90
N ARG A 312 -18.39 -37.51 -4.06
CA ARG A 312 -18.84 -38.89 -4.16
C ARG A 312 -17.76 -39.76 -3.52
N ARG A 313 -18.14 -40.51 -2.49
CA ARG A 313 -17.30 -41.54 -1.90
C ARG A 313 -16.94 -42.51 -3.02
N ALA A 314 -15.70 -42.46 -3.50
CA ALA A 314 -15.14 -43.50 -4.32
C ALA A 314 -14.95 -44.74 -3.47
N ARG A 315 -15.45 -45.92 -3.93
CA ARG A 315 -15.23 -47.23 -3.33
C ARG A 315 -13.72 -47.52 -3.28
N PRO A 316 -13.23 -48.23 -2.27
CA PRO A 316 -11.82 -48.60 -2.16
C PRO A 316 -11.46 -49.54 -3.30
N ALA A 317 -10.49 -49.18 -4.14
CA ALA A 317 -9.89 -50.06 -5.10
C ALA A 317 -8.86 -50.97 -4.40
N GLN A 318 -8.88 -52.24 -4.75
CA GLN A 318 -7.96 -53.28 -4.29
C GLN A 318 -6.50 -52.97 -4.68
N PRO A 319 -5.50 -53.48 -3.93
CA PRO A 319 -4.09 -53.19 -4.16
C PRO A 319 -3.57 -53.90 -5.40
N ARG A 320 -3.11 -53.15 -6.42
CA ARG A 320 -2.31 -53.67 -7.50
C ARG A 320 -0.83 -53.37 -7.25
N HIS A 321 -0.04 -54.39 -7.46
CA HIS A 321 1.41 -54.55 -7.38
C HIS A 321 2.28 -53.27 -7.41
N ARG A 322 3.14 -53.14 -6.41
CA ARG A 322 4.29 -52.26 -6.35
C ARG A 322 5.25 -52.52 -7.52
N ARG A 323 5.36 -51.59 -8.46
CA ARG A 323 6.56 -51.42 -9.26
C ARG A 323 7.45 -50.36 -8.57
N ARG A 324 8.68 -50.78 -8.23
CA ARG A 324 9.74 -49.92 -7.72
C ARG A 324 10.14 -48.95 -8.85
N LEU A 325 9.93 -47.68 -8.64
CA LEU A 325 10.58 -46.59 -9.41
C LEU A 325 11.88 -46.25 -8.71
N GLY A 326 12.99 -46.45 -9.39
CA GLY A 326 14.32 -46.02 -8.97
C GLY A 326 14.47 -44.48 -9.02
N PRO A 327 15.52 -43.92 -8.41
CA PRO A 327 15.68 -42.49 -8.28
C PRO A 327 16.01 -41.82 -9.60
N LEU A 328 15.17 -40.86 -10.02
CA LEU A 328 15.37 -39.96 -11.15
C LEU A 328 16.10 -38.70 -10.70
N ILE A 329 17.37 -38.83 -10.33
CA ILE A 329 18.29 -37.68 -10.23
C ILE A 329 19.64 -38.14 -10.77
N PRO A 330 20.14 -37.61 -11.91
CA PRO A 330 21.50 -37.85 -12.35
C PRO A 330 22.49 -37.20 -11.40
N ALA A 331 23.48 -37.98 -10.96
CA ALA A 331 24.61 -37.48 -10.15
C ALA A 331 25.45 -36.49 -10.96
N LEU A 332 25.67 -35.30 -10.41
CA LEU A 332 26.65 -34.32 -10.92
C LEU A 332 28.08 -34.88 -10.73
N PRO A 333 29.01 -34.71 -11.69
CA PRO A 333 30.40 -35.17 -11.55
C PRO A 333 31.15 -34.37 -10.50
N ARG A 334 31.87 -35.07 -9.64
CA ARG A 334 32.80 -34.48 -8.68
C ARG A 334 33.97 -33.87 -9.44
N LEU A 335 34.12 -32.55 -9.37
CA LEU A 335 35.34 -31.84 -9.74
C LEU A 335 36.38 -32.08 -8.63
N GLY A 336 37.41 -32.86 -8.96
CA GLY A 336 38.56 -33.07 -8.12
C GLY A 336 39.40 -31.78 -8.06
N LEU A 337 39.57 -31.23 -6.87
CA LEU A 337 40.56 -30.24 -6.59
C LEU A 337 41.66 -30.90 -5.75
N SER A 338 42.73 -31.27 -6.43
CA SER A 338 44.05 -31.58 -5.80
C SER A 338 44.73 -30.26 -5.49
N GLY A 339 44.90 -29.92 -4.20
CA GLY A 339 45.74 -28.82 -3.75
C GLY A 339 47.10 -29.32 -3.31
N PRO A 340 48.17 -28.54 -3.46
CA PRO A 340 49.46 -28.85 -2.85
C PRO A 340 49.53 -28.29 -1.43
N ALA A 341 50.21 -29.11 -0.58
CA ALA A 341 50.59 -28.76 0.78
C ALA A 341 51.75 -27.75 0.81
N GLY A 342 51.78 -26.94 1.84
CA GLY A 342 53.07 -26.40 2.30
C GLY A 342 53.02 -24.97 2.84
N ALA A 343 53.31 -24.88 4.14
CA ALA A 343 54.18 -23.92 4.81
C ALA A 343 53.56 -22.72 5.58
N ALA A 344 53.81 -22.82 6.89
CA ALA A 344 54.35 -21.80 7.79
C ALA A 344 53.41 -20.70 8.36
N THR A 345 53.16 -20.86 9.63
CA THR A 345 52.79 -19.80 10.61
C THR A 345 53.88 -18.76 10.78
N PRO A 346 53.54 -17.51 11.07
CA PRO A 346 54.25 -16.74 12.09
C PRO A 346 53.36 -16.21 13.20
N THR A 347 53.86 -16.29 14.43
CA THR A 347 53.39 -15.72 15.69
C THR A 347 53.56 -14.20 15.73
N PRO A 348 52.74 -13.49 16.54
CA PRO A 348 52.75 -12.03 16.65
C PRO A 348 53.77 -11.50 17.67
N PRO A 349 54.01 -10.18 17.67
CA PRO A 349 54.06 -9.49 18.94
C PRO A 349 52.78 -8.68 19.21
#